data_77fed5940363fbd047fdc4c3266a0f82
#
_entry.id   77fed5940363fbd047fdc4c3266a0f82
#
_cell.length_a   1.000
_cell.length_b   1.000
_cell.length_c   1.000
_cell.angle_alpha   90.00
_cell.angle_beta   90.00
_cell.angle_gamma   90.00
#
_symmetry.space_group_name_H-M   'P 1'
#
loop_
_entity.id
_entity.type
_entity.pdbx_description
1 polymer ?
#
loop_
_entity_poly.entity_id
_entity_poly.type
_entity_poly.pdbx_seq_one_letter_code
_entity_poly.pdbx_strand_id
1 'polypeptide(L)'
;MSQLTTARLRLEPFTDSHVNGLNALNGDPEVMRYISARPERLEETIAIVQRVKQRWIDFGYSWWSFIDQASGELVGAGCLQNLRREATPAPDPACPLEIGWRLRRDRWGQGLATEAARRIASFAFDELQAEELYAVCDPANTASANVMKRFGMR
;
A
#
# COMPACT_ATOMS: atom_id res chain seq x y z
N MET A 1 2.87 -0.90 16.52
CA MET A 1 2.50 -0.78 15.09
C MET A 1 1.36 -1.74 14.80
N SER A 2 0.44 -1.33 13.95
CA SER A 2 -0.82 -2.04 13.77
C SER A 2 -0.76 -3.07 12.66
N GLN A 3 -0.60 -4.34 13.02
CA GLN A 3 -0.78 -5.44 12.09
C GLN A 3 -2.28 -5.67 11.88
N LEU A 4 -2.70 -5.84 10.63
CA LEU A 4 -4.09 -6.11 10.27
C LEU A 4 -4.21 -7.52 9.69
N THR A 5 -5.42 -8.07 9.73
CA THR A 5 -5.69 -9.41 9.22
C THR A 5 -6.98 -9.41 8.41
N THR A 6 -6.97 -10.14 7.30
CA THR A 6 -8.15 -10.42 6.50
C THR A 6 -8.35 -11.93 6.39
N ALA A 7 -9.35 -12.37 5.62
CA ALA A 7 -9.59 -13.79 5.42
C ALA A 7 -8.39 -14.53 4.84
N ARG A 8 -7.64 -13.90 3.93
CA ARG A 8 -6.53 -14.54 3.20
C ARG A 8 -5.16 -13.89 3.44
N LEU A 9 -5.11 -12.69 4.03
CA LEU A 9 -3.89 -11.90 4.14
C LEU A 9 -3.58 -11.50 5.58
N ARG A 10 -2.29 -11.38 5.88
CA ARG A 10 -1.80 -10.55 6.99
C ARG A 10 -1.23 -9.28 6.38
N LEU A 11 -1.59 -8.13 6.95
CA LEU A 11 -1.03 -6.84 6.57
C LEU A 11 -0.06 -6.45 7.69
N GLU A 12 1.24 -6.58 7.41
CA GLU A 12 2.29 -6.32 8.39
C GLU A 12 3.00 -5.01 8.08
N PRO A 13 3.13 -4.08 9.04
CA PRO A 13 3.97 -2.90 8.83
C PRO A 13 5.34 -3.30 8.29
N PHE A 14 5.91 -2.50 7.39
CA PHE A 14 7.19 -2.82 6.75
C PHE A 14 8.27 -3.10 7.78
N THR A 15 9.00 -4.19 7.57
CA THR A 15 10.19 -4.56 8.37
C THR A 15 11.35 -4.87 7.44
N ASP A 16 12.56 -4.97 8.02
CA ASP A 16 13.74 -5.31 7.24
C ASP A 16 13.64 -6.71 6.59
N SER A 17 12.87 -7.62 7.20
CA SER A 17 12.63 -8.96 6.63
C SER A 17 11.79 -8.93 5.35
N HIS A 18 11.09 -7.84 5.08
CA HIS A 18 10.26 -7.69 3.88
C HIS A 18 11.04 -7.18 2.66
N VAL A 19 12.28 -6.73 2.83
CA VAL A 19 13.05 -6.07 1.76
C VAL A 19 13.11 -6.89 0.48
N ASN A 20 13.45 -8.17 0.58
CA ASN A 20 13.60 -9.02 -0.61
C ASN A 20 12.26 -9.21 -1.35
N GLY A 21 11.18 -9.46 -0.61
CA GLY A 21 9.85 -9.61 -1.19
C GLY A 21 9.34 -8.31 -1.81
N LEU A 22 9.56 -7.17 -1.15
CA LEU A 22 9.18 -5.87 -1.67
C LEU A 22 10.00 -5.50 -2.91
N ASN A 23 11.29 -5.82 -2.93
CA ASN A 23 12.12 -5.57 -4.10
C ASN A 23 11.68 -6.42 -5.29
N ALA A 24 11.33 -7.69 -5.07
CA ALA A 24 10.78 -8.54 -6.14
C ALA A 24 9.48 -7.97 -6.70
N LEU A 25 8.59 -7.47 -5.83
CA LEU A 25 7.34 -6.82 -6.22
C LEU A 25 7.60 -5.55 -7.03
N ASN A 26 8.43 -4.66 -6.51
CA ASN A 26 8.70 -3.35 -7.09
C ASN A 26 9.71 -3.43 -8.25
N GLY A 27 10.37 -4.55 -8.42
CA GLY A 27 11.24 -4.84 -9.55
C GLY A 27 10.51 -5.33 -10.80
N ASP A 28 9.21 -5.61 -10.70
CA ASP A 28 8.41 -6.02 -11.85
C ASP A 28 7.92 -4.78 -12.61
N PRO A 29 8.31 -4.60 -13.88
CA PRO A 29 7.90 -3.43 -14.67
C PRO A 29 6.38 -3.30 -14.81
N GLU A 30 5.63 -4.39 -14.88
CA GLU A 30 4.18 -4.35 -14.99
C GLU A 30 3.52 -3.88 -13.70
N VAL A 31 4.05 -4.27 -12.55
CA VAL A 31 3.58 -3.78 -11.25
C VAL A 31 3.81 -2.28 -11.13
N MET A 32 4.97 -1.80 -11.55
CA MET A 32 5.38 -0.41 -11.40
C MET A 32 4.93 0.51 -12.54
N ARG A 33 4.27 -0.03 -13.55
CA ARG A 33 3.89 0.68 -14.79
C ARG A 33 3.19 2.03 -14.54
N TYR A 34 2.26 2.08 -13.60
CA TYR A 34 1.49 3.28 -13.28
C TYR A 34 1.94 3.97 -11.99
N ILE A 35 3.06 3.56 -11.42
CA ILE A 35 3.58 4.09 -10.15
C ILE A 35 4.79 4.98 -10.40
N SER A 36 5.90 4.38 -10.85
CA SER A 36 7.14 5.11 -11.13
C SER A 36 7.61 4.94 -12.58
N ALA A 37 6.93 4.10 -13.36
CA ALA A 37 7.25 3.73 -14.74
C ALA A 37 8.61 3.03 -14.89
N ARG A 38 9.25 2.63 -13.79
CA ARG A 38 10.50 1.86 -13.82
C ARG A 38 10.61 0.90 -12.63
N PRO A 39 11.34 -0.22 -12.80
CA PRO A 39 11.62 -1.12 -11.69
C PRO A 39 12.44 -0.42 -10.59
N GLU A 40 12.21 -0.83 -9.35
CA GLU A 40 12.92 -0.31 -8.18
C GLU A 40 14.16 -1.15 -7.93
N ARG A 41 15.30 -0.52 -7.70
CA ARG A 41 16.54 -1.21 -7.35
C ARG A 41 16.55 -1.60 -5.87
N LEU A 42 17.37 -2.59 -5.52
CA LEU A 42 17.44 -3.10 -4.14
C LEU A 42 17.76 -2.00 -3.11
N GLU A 43 18.75 -1.16 -3.40
CA GLU A 43 19.13 -0.06 -2.51
C GLU A 43 18.02 0.97 -2.35
N GLU A 44 17.18 1.16 -3.37
CA GLU A 44 16.01 2.02 -3.28
C GLU A 44 14.94 1.42 -2.35
N THR A 45 14.71 0.11 -2.46
CA THR A 45 13.78 -0.62 -1.58
C THR A 45 14.24 -0.54 -0.13
N ILE A 46 15.54 -0.76 0.14
CA ILE A 46 16.10 -0.66 1.49
C ILE A 46 15.85 0.73 2.08
N ALA A 47 16.11 1.78 1.31
CA ALA A 47 15.91 3.16 1.76
C ALA A 47 14.43 3.45 2.05
N ILE A 48 13.52 2.95 1.21
CA ILE A 48 12.08 3.13 1.39
C ILE A 48 11.60 2.43 2.66
N VAL A 49 12.05 1.21 2.91
CA VAL A 49 11.69 0.46 4.13
C VAL A 49 12.09 1.25 5.39
N GLN A 50 13.29 1.85 5.42
CA GLN A 50 13.72 2.65 6.56
C GLN A 50 12.84 3.88 6.76
N ARG A 51 12.48 4.58 5.68
CA ARG A 51 11.57 5.74 5.75
C ARG A 51 10.18 5.34 6.24
N VAL A 52 9.66 4.23 5.75
CA VAL A 52 8.33 3.74 6.16
C VAL A 52 8.32 3.34 7.62
N LYS A 53 9.36 2.65 8.12
CA LYS A 53 9.50 2.32 9.54
C LYS A 53 9.46 3.59 10.41
N GLN A 54 10.14 4.65 9.99
CA GLN A 54 10.13 5.92 10.72
C GLN A 54 8.74 6.57 10.70
N ARG A 55 8.04 6.53 9.57
CA ARG A 55 6.67 7.06 9.47
C ARG A 55 5.69 6.34 10.39
N TRP A 56 5.83 5.03 10.56
CA TRP A 56 5.02 4.28 11.53
C TRP A 56 5.21 4.81 12.96
N ILE A 57 6.46 5.14 13.31
CA ILE A 57 6.77 5.72 14.62
C ILE A 57 6.17 7.12 14.74
N ASP A 58 6.29 7.94 13.70
CA ASP A 58 5.89 9.35 13.74
C ASP A 58 4.37 9.53 13.65
N PHE A 59 3.67 8.72 12.86
CA PHE A 59 2.26 8.94 12.54
C PHE A 59 1.33 7.83 13.00
N GLY A 60 1.82 6.62 13.27
CA GLY A 60 0.98 5.46 13.58
C GLY A 60 0.29 4.83 12.39
N TYR A 61 0.66 5.22 11.19
CA TYR A 61 0.20 4.63 9.92
C TYR A 61 1.25 4.86 8.83
N SER A 62 1.39 3.93 7.91
CA SER A 62 2.24 4.05 6.71
C SER A 62 1.94 2.88 5.77
N TRP A 63 2.97 2.11 5.39
CA TRP A 63 2.85 1.00 4.47
C TRP A 63 2.81 -0.34 5.19
N TRP A 64 1.94 -1.24 4.71
CA TRP A 64 1.89 -2.64 5.10
C TRP A 64 2.37 -3.52 3.95
N SER A 65 3.05 -4.61 4.30
CA SER A 65 3.30 -5.73 3.39
C SER A 65 2.12 -6.68 3.46
N PHE A 66 1.65 -7.16 2.31
CA PHE A 66 0.57 -8.14 2.26
C PHE A 66 1.18 -9.54 2.20
N ILE A 67 0.94 -10.34 3.24
CA ILE A 67 1.45 -11.71 3.35
C ILE A 67 0.28 -12.66 3.15
N ASP A 68 0.40 -13.58 2.19
CA ASP A 68 -0.57 -14.64 1.99
C ASP A 68 -0.50 -15.60 3.18
N GLN A 69 -1.60 -15.76 3.91
CA GLN A 69 -1.62 -16.59 5.11
C GLN A 69 -1.39 -18.08 4.78
N ALA A 70 -1.79 -18.54 3.60
CA ALA A 70 -1.64 -19.94 3.20
C ALA A 70 -0.20 -20.30 2.86
N SER A 71 0.54 -19.42 2.18
CA SER A 71 1.90 -19.70 1.69
C SER A 71 3.00 -19.02 2.50
N GLY A 72 2.67 -17.97 3.24
CA GLY A 72 3.65 -17.11 3.93
C GLY A 72 4.40 -16.18 2.99
N GLU A 73 4.04 -16.12 1.72
CA GLU A 73 4.71 -15.28 0.73
C GLU A 73 4.21 -13.84 0.78
N LEU A 74 5.12 -12.90 0.53
CA LEU A 74 4.77 -11.49 0.32
C LEU A 74 4.20 -11.33 -1.09
N VAL A 75 2.93 -10.92 -1.18
CA VAL A 75 2.21 -10.84 -2.45
C VAL A 75 1.82 -9.43 -2.86
N GLY A 76 2.03 -8.45 -1.99
CA GLY A 76 1.69 -7.08 -2.29
C GLY A 76 2.06 -6.11 -1.19
N ALA A 77 1.65 -4.87 -1.36
CA ALA A 77 1.82 -3.81 -0.37
C ALA A 77 0.69 -2.80 -0.51
N GLY A 78 0.38 -2.12 0.58
CA GLY A 78 -0.60 -1.05 0.59
C GLY A 78 -0.31 -0.03 1.67
N CYS A 79 -0.90 1.14 1.56
CA CYS A 79 -0.58 2.24 2.46
C CYS A 79 -1.76 3.10 2.84
N LEU A 80 -1.57 3.79 3.95
CA LEU A 80 -2.23 5.04 4.29
C LEU A 80 -1.15 6.09 4.44
N GLN A 81 -1.29 7.20 3.74
CA GLN A 81 -0.36 8.34 3.87
C GLN A 81 -1.13 9.62 3.57
N ASN A 82 -0.61 10.74 4.05
CA ASN A 82 -1.24 12.02 3.77
C ASN A 82 -0.97 12.45 2.33
N LEU A 83 -1.99 12.96 1.66
CA LEU A 83 -1.83 13.60 0.37
C LEU A 83 -0.84 14.77 0.50
N ARG A 84 -0.11 15.05 -0.57
CA ARG A 84 0.82 16.18 -0.61
C ARG A 84 0.20 17.30 -1.40
N ARG A 85 0.22 18.52 -0.84
CA ARG A 85 -0.26 19.70 -1.55
C ARG A 85 0.69 20.12 -2.67
N GLU A 86 1.98 19.83 -2.48
CA GLU A 86 3.04 20.15 -3.44
C GLU A 86 3.94 18.94 -3.60
N ALA A 87 4.76 18.93 -4.63
CA ALA A 87 5.74 17.85 -4.87
C ALA A 87 6.90 17.93 -3.85
N THR A 88 6.57 17.85 -2.57
CA THR A 88 7.56 17.84 -1.49
C THR A 88 7.86 16.39 -1.07
N PRO A 89 9.09 16.09 -0.62
CA PRO A 89 9.43 14.74 -0.17
C PRO A 89 8.80 14.36 1.17
N ALA A 90 8.34 15.35 1.96
CA ALA A 90 7.79 15.11 3.29
C ALA A 90 6.27 15.01 3.26
N PRO A 91 5.65 14.03 3.98
CA PRO A 91 4.20 13.99 4.15
C PRO A 91 3.72 15.22 4.92
N ASP A 92 2.50 15.70 4.60
CA ASP A 92 1.86 16.81 5.31
C ASP A 92 0.68 16.26 6.12
N PRO A 93 0.79 16.16 7.47
CA PRO A 93 -0.29 15.64 8.30
C PRO A 93 -1.58 16.46 8.26
N ALA A 94 -1.53 17.69 7.76
CA ALA A 94 -2.72 18.54 7.59
C ALA A 94 -3.53 18.16 6.35
N CYS A 95 -2.96 17.38 5.43
CA CYS A 95 -3.67 16.91 4.24
C CYS A 95 -4.49 15.66 4.56
N PRO A 96 -5.59 15.42 3.80
CA PRO A 96 -6.36 14.19 3.92
C PRO A 96 -5.53 12.92 3.68
N LEU A 97 -6.02 11.79 4.18
CA LEU A 97 -5.39 10.50 3.96
C LEU A 97 -5.68 9.96 2.56
N GLU A 98 -4.67 9.34 1.99
CA GLU A 98 -4.74 8.59 0.74
C GLU A 98 -4.50 7.11 1.02
N ILE A 99 -5.28 6.25 0.36
CA ILE A 99 -5.07 4.80 0.36
C ILE A 99 -4.42 4.38 -0.96
N GLY A 100 -3.47 3.47 -0.89
CA GLY A 100 -2.84 2.91 -2.07
C GLY A 100 -2.60 1.41 -1.93
N TRP A 101 -2.43 0.72 -3.05
CA TRP A 101 -2.16 -0.71 -3.06
C TRP A 101 -1.43 -1.11 -4.33
N ARG A 102 -0.69 -2.23 -4.26
CA ARG A 102 -0.13 -2.93 -5.40
C ARG A 102 -0.02 -4.42 -5.09
N LEU A 103 -0.14 -5.26 -6.11
CA LEU A 103 -0.06 -6.71 -5.97
C LEU A 103 0.96 -7.28 -6.96
N ARG A 104 1.58 -8.39 -6.55
CA ARG A 104 2.38 -9.21 -7.44
C ARG A 104 1.51 -9.67 -8.61
N ARG A 105 2.08 -9.66 -9.83
CA ARG A 105 1.33 -9.89 -11.08
C ARG A 105 0.53 -11.18 -11.09
N ASP A 106 1.11 -12.28 -10.58
CA ASP A 106 0.47 -13.60 -10.54
C ASP A 106 -0.69 -13.68 -9.54
N ARG A 107 -0.93 -12.61 -8.77
CA ARG A 107 -2.04 -12.53 -7.81
C ARG A 107 -3.14 -11.58 -8.25
N TRP A 108 -3.04 -11.01 -9.43
CA TRP A 108 -4.09 -10.16 -9.97
C TRP A 108 -5.36 -10.98 -10.28
N GLY A 109 -6.52 -10.33 -10.23
CA GLY A 109 -7.80 -10.96 -10.59
C GLY A 109 -8.38 -11.91 -9.55
N GLN A 110 -7.86 -11.92 -8.32
CA GLN A 110 -8.32 -12.82 -7.25
C GLN A 110 -9.07 -12.10 -6.13
N GLY A 111 -9.31 -10.79 -6.27
CA GLY A 111 -9.99 -9.99 -5.25
C GLY A 111 -9.14 -9.60 -4.05
N LEU A 112 -7.85 -9.89 -4.05
CA LEU A 112 -6.95 -9.61 -2.92
C LEU A 112 -6.78 -8.10 -2.69
N ALA A 113 -6.66 -7.31 -3.75
CA ALA A 113 -6.54 -5.85 -3.62
C ALA A 113 -7.77 -5.25 -2.98
N THR A 114 -8.96 -5.68 -3.38
CA THR A 114 -10.23 -5.23 -2.78
C THR A 114 -10.32 -5.63 -1.30
N GLU A 115 -9.93 -6.85 -0.98
CA GLU A 115 -9.92 -7.36 0.39
C GLU A 115 -8.99 -6.53 1.28
N ALA A 116 -7.76 -6.29 0.82
CA ALA A 116 -6.77 -5.47 1.54
C ALA A 116 -7.24 -4.02 1.67
N ALA A 117 -7.73 -3.42 0.58
CA ALA A 117 -8.18 -2.03 0.57
C ALA A 117 -9.34 -1.81 1.54
N ARG A 118 -10.30 -2.72 1.60
CA ARG A 118 -11.40 -2.65 2.58
C ARG A 118 -10.89 -2.68 4.01
N ARG A 119 -9.93 -3.53 4.31
CA ARG A 119 -9.37 -3.64 5.65
C ARG A 119 -8.60 -2.38 6.05
N ILE A 120 -7.81 -1.84 5.12
CA ILE A 120 -7.08 -0.58 5.35
C ILE A 120 -8.06 0.58 5.54
N ALA A 121 -9.11 0.66 4.72
CA ALA A 121 -10.15 1.68 4.86
C ALA A 121 -10.85 1.59 6.23
N SER A 122 -11.19 0.38 6.69
CA SER A 122 -11.76 0.20 8.03
C SER A 122 -10.83 0.73 9.11
N PHE A 123 -9.54 0.44 9.02
CA PHE A 123 -8.54 0.97 9.95
C PHE A 123 -8.53 2.51 9.95
N ALA A 124 -8.57 3.12 8.76
CA ALA A 124 -8.56 4.57 8.64
C ALA A 124 -9.79 5.21 9.31
N PHE A 125 -10.98 4.67 9.07
CA PHE A 125 -12.21 5.24 9.62
C PHE A 125 -12.42 4.89 11.09
N ASP A 126 -12.12 3.66 11.50
CA ASP A 126 -12.41 3.18 12.86
C ASP A 126 -11.31 3.52 13.87
N GLU A 127 -10.04 3.34 13.48
CA GLU A 127 -8.90 3.53 14.39
C GLU A 127 -8.33 4.95 14.32
N LEU A 128 -8.22 5.52 13.12
CA LEU A 128 -7.68 6.86 12.92
C LEU A 128 -8.79 7.92 12.90
N GLN A 129 -10.06 7.50 12.87
CA GLN A 129 -11.23 8.38 12.82
C GLN A 129 -11.16 9.38 11.66
N ALA A 130 -10.68 8.93 10.50
CA ALA A 130 -10.62 9.74 9.32
C ALA A 130 -12.03 10.15 8.87
N GLU A 131 -12.21 11.41 8.50
CA GLU A 131 -13.47 11.92 7.98
C GLU A 131 -13.64 11.57 6.50
N GLU A 132 -12.53 11.48 5.78
CA GLU A 132 -12.52 11.19 4.36
C GLU A 132 -11.25 10.40 3.98
N LEU A 133 -11.32 9.67 2.88
CA LEU A 133 -10.23 8.85 2.39
C LEU A 133 -10.21 8.94 0.87
N TYR A 134 -9.04 9.24 0.32
CA TYR A 134 -8.83 9.37 -1.12
C TYR A 134 -8.02 8.21 -1.66
N ALA A 135 -8.23 7.88 -2.93
CA ALA A 135 -7.36 7.00 -3.67
C ALA A 135 -7.02 7.67 -4.99
N VAL A 136 -5.76 7.59 -5.39
CA VAL A 136 -5.26 8.21 -6.62
C VAL A 136 -4.70 7.11 -7.51
N CYS A 137 -5.07 7.12 -8.78
CA CYS A 137 -4.49 6.22 -9.76
C CYS A 137 -4.37 6.94 -11.12
N ASP A 138 -3.47 6.42 -11.95
CA ASP A 138 -3.40 6.85 -13.35
C ASP A 138 -4.75 6.52 -14.03
N PRO A 139 -5.36 7.43 -14.81
CA PRO A 139 -6.61 7.12 -15.52
C PRO A 139 -6.55 5.89 -16.42
N ALA A 140 -5.37 5.53 -16.91
CA ALA A 140 -5.16 4.31 -17.70
C ALA A 140 -5.12 3.03 -16.84
N ASN A 141 -5.01 3.15 -15.52
CA ASN A 141 -4.96 2.01 -14.60
C ASN A 141 -6.39 1.56 -14.23
N THR A 142 -7.03 0.84 -15.16
CA THR A 142 -8.42 0.39 -14.98
C THR A 142 -8.56 -0.63 -13.86
N ALA A 143 -7.54 -1.42 -13.58
CA ALA A 143 -7.56 -2.40 -12.49
C ALA A 143 -7.72 -1.72 -11.13
N SER A 144 -6.94 -0.66 -10.85
CA SER A 144 -7.07 0.11 -9.61
C SER A 144 -8.40 0.86 -9.53
N ALA A 145 -8.86 1.44 -10.65
CA ALA A 145 -10.16 2.10 -10.70
C ALA A 145 -11.31 1.13 -10.37
N ASN A 146 -11.22 -0.11 -10.84
CA ASN A 146 -12.22 -1.14 -10.54
C ASN A 146 -12.20 -1.54 -9.06
N VAL A 147 -11.02 -1.63 -8.44
CA VAL A 147 -10.90 -1.87 -6.99
C VAL A 147 -11.57 -0.75 -6.21
N MET A 148 -11.32 0.51 -6.58
CA MET A 148 -11.96 1.66 -5.94
C MET A 148 -13.48 1.56 -6.00
N LYS A 149 -14.04 1.22 -7.16
CA LYS A 149 -15.49 1.07 -7.34
C LYS A 149 -16.06 -0.05 -6.48
N ARG A 150 -15.35 -1.19 -6.36
CA ARG A 150 -15.83 -2.37 -5.64
C ARG A 150 -16.01 -2.12 -4.14
N PHE A 151 -15.22 -1.23 -3.54
CA PHE A 151 -15.42 -0.91 -2.13
C PHE A 151 -16.04 0.48 -1.90
N GLY A 152 -16.70 1.02 -2.91
CA GLY A 152 -17.59 2.17 -2.77
C GLY A 152 -16.95 3.54 -2.91
N MET A 153 -15.75 3.64 -3.43
CA MET A 153 -15.14 4.94 -3.72
C MET A 153 -15.75 5.55 -4.99
N ARG A 154 -15.80 6.85 -5.00
CA ARG A 154 -16.33 7.63 -6.12
C ARG A 154 -15.22 8.36 -6.86
#